data_b898b94af2269225e0ea246bc3efa555
#
_entry.id   b898b94af2269225e0ea246bc3efa555
#
_cell.length_a   1.000
_cell.length_b   1.000
_cell.length_c   1.000
_cell.angle_alpha   90.00
_cell.angle_beta   90.00
_cell.angle_gamma   90.00
#
_symmetry.space_group_name_H-M   'P 1'
#
loop_
_entity.id
_entity.type
_entity.pdbx_description
1 polymer ?
#
loop_
_entity_poly.entity_id
_entity_poly.type
_entity_poly.pdbx_seq_one_letter_code
_entity_poly.pdbx_strand_id
1 'polypeptide(L)'
;MRLVDASPDAPLVLGNFGAPAKIAGLSLDTAAEDDLTLNATETELIFAINLGAGNGSKNLYVSTRASLQAAWGAPVAIGALNTADSDSTPRLSADGLTLYYATTRGGASEDVWMTQRANATAPWGTPTVISTASSGANDRWYAPCGGKYIVASDRTTAGDLDLYEGTLGQAATRLALSSTGTDTAPFLTADCLTLYWAKDNGGQRDIFRATRATATSAWQVVGVVTGVSGSTTNEEDPWMSPDGRRMYFASSADGELDLYLSTR
;
A
#
# COMPACT_ATOMS: atom_id res chain seq x y z
N MET A 1 32.82 32.51 -18.32
CA MET A 1 31.54 32.20 -17.67
C MET A 1 31.74 30.91 -16.90
N ARG A 2 31.95 30.98 -15.57
CA ARG A 2 32.17 29.78 -14.74
C ARG A 2 30.81 29.14 -14.51
N LEU A 3 30.66 27.89 -14.93
CA LEU A 3 29.57 27.03 -14.47
C LEU A 3 29.73 26.85 -12.98
N VAL A 4 28.74 27.29 -12.22
CA VAL A 4 28.65 27.03 -10.79
C VAL A 4 28.28 25.56 -10.67
N ASP A 5 29.24 24.77 -10.17
CA ASP A 5 29.02 23.37 -9.86
C ASP A 5 27.93 23.28 -8.78
N ALA A 6 26.81 22.67 -9.10
CA ALA A 6 25.74 22.46 -8.14
C ALA A 6 26.26 21.55 -7.04
N SER A 7 26.15 22.01 -5.79
CA SER A 7 26.51 21.21 -4.62
C SER A 7 25.85 19.83 -4.70
N PRO A 8 26.59 18.71 -4.55
CA PRO A 8 26.01 17.36 -4.62
C PRO A 8 25.02 17.03 -3.50
N ASP A 9 24.88 17.91 -2.51
CA ASP A 9 24.06 17.72 -1.30
C ASP A 9 22.76 18.55 -1.27
N ALA A 10 22.39 19.24 -2.35
CA ALA A 10 21.09 19.90 -2.39
C ALA A 10 19.97 18.85 -2.45
N PRO A 11 18.97 18.85 -1.54
CA PRO A 11 17.88 17.91 -1.60
C PRO A 11 17.17 18.06 -2.95
N LEU A 12 16.96 16.92 -3.63
CA LEU A 12 16.29 16.87 -4.92
C LEU A 12 14.87 17.43 -4.75
N VAL A 13 14.61 18.61 -5.28
CA VAL A 13 13.25 19.18 -5.28
C VAL A 13 12.47 18.46 -6.38
N LEU A 14 11.73 17.43 -5.99
CA LEU A 14 10.83 16.71 -6.90
C LEU A 14 9.60 17.59 -7.18
N GLY A 15 9.25 17.69 -8.46
CA GLY A 15 8.04 18.39 -8.91
C GLY A 15 6.74 17.66 -8.52
N ASN A 16 5.62 18.15 -9.00
CA ASN A 16 4.33 17.45 -8.91
C ASN A 16 4.33 16.22 -9.81
N PHE A 17 3.48 15.26 -9.50
CA PHE A 17 3.25 14.12 -10.35
C PHE A 17 2.57 14.53 -11.67
N GLY A 18 2.93 13.87 -12.75
CA GLY A 18 2.25 13.98 -14.03
C GLY A 18 0.93 13.21 -14.07
N ALA A 19 0.25 13.25 -15.21
CA ALA A 19 -0.99 12.51 -15.38
C ALA A 19 -0.78 11.01 -15.19
N PRO A 20 -1.65 10.33 -14.42
CA PRO A 20 -1.59 8.88 -14.22
C PRO A 20 -1.80 8.12 -15.54
N ALA A 21 -1.13 6.97 -15.64
CA ALA A 21 -1.33 6.03 -16.74
C ALA A 21 -1.65 4.63 -16.17
N LYS A 22 -2.67 3.98 -16.73
CA LYS A 22 -3.02 2.59 -16.38
C LYS A 22 -1.86 1.66 -16.71
N ILE A 23 -1.55 0.73 -15.83
CA ILE A 23 -0.45 -0.21 -16.02
C ILE A 23 -0.93 -1.35 -16.92
N ALA A 24 -0.37 -1.42 -18.13
CA ALA A 24 -0.75 -2.42 -19.10
C ALA A 24 -0.42 -3.85 -18.65
N GLY A 25 -1.32 -4.80 -18.93
CA GLY A 25 -1.12 -6.23 -18.71
C GLY A 25 -1.37 -6.73 -17.30
N LEU A 26 -1.82 -5.87 -16.39
CA LEU A 26 -2.16 -6.25 -15.01
C LEU A 26 -3.67 -6.34 -14.78
N SER A 27 -4.46 -5.60 -15.57
CA SER A 27 -5.92 -5.59 -15.45
C SER A 27 -6.54 -6.86 -16.00
N LEU A 28 -7.52 -7.39 -15.27
CA LEU A 28 -8.47 -8.37 -15.75
C LEU A 28 -9.80 -7.63 -15.99
N ASP A 29 -10.22 -7.49 -17.22
CA ASP A 29 -11.38 -6.67 -17.68
C ASP A 29 -12.72 -6.90 -16.93
N THR A 30 -12.78 -7.83 -16.00
CA THR A 30 -14.00 -8.24 -15.28
C THR A 30 -13.86 -8.22 -13.76
N ALA A 31 -12.76 -7.68 -13.23
CA ALA A 31 -12.47 -7.69 -11.80
C ALA A 31 -11.81 -6.37 -11.39
N ALA A 32 -12.00 -5.95 -10.14
CA ALA A 32 -11.27 -4.84 -9.56
C ALA A 32 -9.89 -5.31 -9.08
N GLU A 33 -8.85 -4.59 -9.49
CA GLU A 33 -7.47 -4.77 -9.02
C GLU A 33 -7.11 -3.62 -8.08
N ASP A 34 -6.75 -3.96 -6.86
CA ASP A 34 -6.37 -2.99 -5.83
C ASP A 34 -5.29 -3.51 -4.87
N ASP A 35 -5.05 -2.80 -3.78
CA ASP A 35 -4.17 -3.24 -2.69
C ASP A 35 -2.73 -3.55 -3.15
N LEU A 36 -2.16 -2.75 -4.04
CA LEU A 36 -0.85 -3.05 -4.64
C LEU A 36 0.34 -2.78 -3.71
N THR A 37 1.40 -3.56 -3.92
CA THR A 37 2.72 -3.35 -3.30
C THR A 37 3.84 -3.85 -4.22
N LEU A 38 5.03 -3.20 -4.14
CA LEU A 38 6.20 -3.61 -4.92
C LEU A 38 7.42 -3.82 -4.03
N ASN A 39 8.38 -4.59 -4.55
CA ASN A 39 9.73 -4.60 -3.99
C ASN A 39 10.50 -3.31 -4.38
N ALA A 40 11.61 -3.01 -3.71
CA ALA A 40 12.36 -1.77 -3.95
C ALA A 40 12.96 -1.63 -5.36
N THR A 41 13.16 -2.73 -6.07
CA THR A 41 13.65 -2.73 -7.46
C THR A 41 12.51 -2.56 -8.49
N GLU A 42 11.27 -2.55 -8.02
CA GLU A 42 10.07 -2.44 -8.86
C GLU A 42 9.98 -3.54 -9.94
N THR A 43 10.51 -4.71 -9.64
CA THR A 43 10.51 -5.87 -10.54
C THR A 43 9.52 -6.96 -10.13
N GLU A 44 8.95 -6.86 -8.96
CA GLU A 44 7.88 -7.72 -8.45
C GLU A 44 6.77 -6.85 -7.87
N LEU A 45 5.55 -7.07 -8.31
CA LEU A 45 4.34 -6.41 -7.87
C LEU A 45 3.37 -7.48 -7.39
N ILE A 46 2.85 -7.30 -6.16
CA ILE A 46 1.79 -8.13 -5.57
C ILE A 46 0.58 -7.23 -5.38
N PHE A 47 -0.60 -7.74 -5.67
CA PHE A 47 -1.86 -7.01 -5.56
C PHE A 47 -3.02 -7.97 -5.29
N ALA A 48 -4.16 -7.43 -4.91
CA ALA A 48 -5.37 -8.19 -4.72
C ALA A 48 -6.28 -8.08 -5.94
N ILE A 49 -6.96 -9.16 -6.27
CA ILE A 49 -8.02 -9.20 -7.29
C ILE A 49 -9.30 -9.66 -6.63
N ASN A 50 -10.38 -8.89 -6.83
CA ASN A 50 -11.72 -9.24 -6.42
C ASN A 50 -12.45 -9.97 -7.57
N LEU A 51 -12.51 -11.29 -7.52
CA LEU A 51 -13.14 -12.11 -8.55
C LEU A 51 -14.69 -12.17 -8.45
N GLY A 52 -15.30 -11.38 -7.56
CA GLY A 52 -16.75 -11.27 -7.41
C GLY A 52 -17.41 -12.37 -6.58
N ALA A 53 -18.75 -12.28 -6.44
CA ALA A 53 -19.56 -13.17 -5.61
C ALA A 53 -19.51 -14.63 -6.10
N GLY A 54 -19.05 -15.51 -5.25
CA GLY A 54 -18.90 -16.96 -5.53
C GLY A 54 -17.57 -17.46 -4.97
N ASN A 55 -16.51 -16.68 -5.09
CA ASN A 55 -15.28 -16.84 -4.33
C ASN A 55 -15.22 -15.87 -3.14
N GLY A 56 -16.20 -14.97 -3.01
CA GLY A 56 -16.50 -14.08 -1.87
C GLY A 56 -15.37 -13.22 -1.35
N SER A 57 -14.21 -13.25 -1.97
CA SER A 57 -12.97 -12.86 -1.35
C SER A 57 -11.96 -12.38 -2.37
N LYS A 58 -11.20 -11.39 -1.97
CA LYS A 58 -9.98 -11.02 -2.67
C LYS A 58 -8.96 -12.14 -2.57
N ASN A 59 -8.16 -12.29 -3.62
CA ASN A 59 -7.02 -13.19 -3.67
C ASN A 59 -5.77 -12.44 -4.07
N LEU A 60 -4.61 -12.87 -3.56
CA LEU A 60 -3.32 -12.29 -3.86
C LEU A 60 -2.76 -12.83 -5.18
N TYR A 61 -2.30 -11.91 -6.03
CA TYR A 61 -1.65 -12.20 -7.29
C TYR A 61 -0.27 -11.54 -7.34
N VAL A 62 0.64 -12.15 -8.08
CA VAL A 62 1.97 -11.61 -8.33
C VAL A 62 2.19 -11.45 -9.82
N SER A 63 2.80 -10.34 -10.21
CA SER A 63 3.38 -10.13 -11.52
C SER A 63 4.85 -9.74 -11.39
N THR A 64 5.66 -10.15 -12.35
CA THR A 64 7.10 -9.82 -12.36
C THR A 64 7.50 -9.24 -13.71
N ARG A 65 8.59 -8.47 -13.71
CA ARG A 65 9.26 -7.97 -14.91
C ARG A 65 10.77 -8.03 -14.76
N ALA A 66 11.47 -8.15 -15.89
CA ALA A 66 12.93 -8.31 -15.89
C ALA A 66 13.69 -7.03 -15.50
N SER A 67 13.10 -5.86 -15.71
CA SER A 67 13.68 -4.55 -15.35
C SER A 67 12.57 -3.51 -15.27
N LEU A 68 12.90 -2.31 -14.77
CA LEU A 68 11.97 -1.19 -14.67
C LEU A 68 11.32 -0.80 -16.01
N GLN A 69 12.02 -1.01 -17.14
CA GLN A 69 11.54 -0.68 -18.48
C GLN A 69 10.85 -1.85 -19.18
N ALA A 70 10.91 -3.05 -18.63
CA ALA A 70 10.26 -4.21 -19.20
C ALA A 70 8.74 -4.19 -18.88
N ALA A 71 7.97 -4.78 -19.77
CA ALA A 71 6.54 -5.02 -19.53
C ALA A 71 6.35 -5.99 -18.35
N TRP A 72 5.24 -5.82 -17.64
CA TRP A 72 4.81 -6.75 -16.63
C TRP A 72 4.36 -8.08 -17.27
N GLY A 73 4.70 -9.18 -16.62
CA GLY A 73 4.16 -10.50 -16.97
C GLY A 73 2.69 -10.62 -16.59
N ALA A 74 2.02 -11.64 -17.12
CA ALA A 74 0.64 -11.92 -16.73
C ALA A 74 0.56 -12.22 -15.21
N PRO A 75 -0.48 -11.73 -14.51
CA PRO A 75 -0.68 -12.02 -13.10
C PRO A 75 -0.85 -13.52 -12.81
N VAL A 76 -0.23 -13.99 -11.75
CA VAL A 76 -0.30 -15.38 -11.29
C VAL A 76 -0.78 -15.40 -9.85
N ALA A 77 -1.81 -16.19 -9.54
CA ALA A 77 -2.32 -16.34 -8.18
C ALA A 77 -1.25 -16.95 -7.25
N ILE A 78 -1.10 -16.38 -6.05
CA ILE A 78 -0.18 -16.91 -5.03
C ILE A 78 -0.88 -18.03 -4.26
N GLY A 79 -1.08 -19.19 -4.89
CA GLY A 79 -1.90 -20.28 -4.39
C GLY A 79 -1.52 -20.82 -2.99
N ALA A 80 -0.26 -20.64 -2.57
CA ALA A 80 0.18 -21.02 -1.22
C ALA A 80 -0.36 -20.09 -0.12
N LEU A 81 -0.78 -18.87 -0.48
CA LEU A 81 -1.28 -17.86 0.45
C LEU A 81 -2.79 -17.68 0.35
N ASN A 82 -3.36 -17.87 -0.83
CA ASN A 82 -4.80 -17.74 -1.06
C ASN A 82 -5.56 -18.89 -0.42
N THR A 83 -6.66 -18.56 0.23
CA THR A 83 -7.55 -19.50 0.91
C THR A 83 -8.97 -19.41 0.33
N ALA A 84 -9.94 -20.03 0.98
CA ALA A 84 -11.36 -19.80 0.69
C ALA A 84 -11.87 -18.50 1.30
N ASP A 85 -11.05 -17.87 2.14
CA ASP A 85 -11.32 -16.61 2.83
C ASP A 85 -10.78 -15.42 2.03
N SER A 86 -11.04 -14.19 2.48
CA SER A 86 -10.46 -12.99 1.87
C SER A 86 -8.98 -12.89 2.22
N ASP A 87 -8.13 -12.78 1.21
CA ASP A 87 -6.69 -12.53 1.32
C ASP A 87 -6.39 -11.23 0.56
N SER A 88 -6.06 -10.15 1.27
CA SER A 88 -6.07 -8.78 0.76
C SER A 88 -4.94 -7.91 1.32
N THR A 89 -4.85 -6.67 0.89
CA THR A 89 -3.98 -5.62 1.41
C THR A 89 -2.51 -6.03 1.61
N PRO A 90 -1.86 -6.61 0.59
CA PRO A 90 -0.47 -7.04 0.69
C PRO A 90 0.48 -5.87 0.90
N ARG A 91 1.54 -6.13 1.67
CA ARG A 91 2.68 -5.23 1.85
C ARG A 91 3.96 -6.04 1.76
N LEU A 92 4.67 -5.87 0.65
CA LEU A 92 5.96 -6.51 0.41
C LEU A 92 7.08 -5.69 1.05
N SER A 93 8.01 -6.34 1.73
CA SER A 93 9.25 -5.69 2.19
C SER A 93 10.13 -5.24 1.03
N ALA A 94 10.98 -4.24 1.26
CA ALA A 94 11.83 -3.66 0.23
C ALA A 94 12.74 -4.69 -0.48
N ASP A 95 13.20 -5.70 0.26
CA ASP A 95 14.00 -6.81 -0.27
C ASP A 95 13.18 -7.92 -0.94
N GLY A 96 11.84 -7.83 -0.87
CA GLY A 96 10.92 -8.82 -1.42
C GLY A 96 10.86 -10.13 -0.65
N LEU A 97 11.38 -10.21 0.57
CA LEU A 97 11.50 -11.48 1.32
C LEU A 97 10.46 -11.66 2.43
N THR A 98 9.77 -10.60 2.83
CA THR A 98 8.66 -10.64 3.79
C THR A 98 7.41 -10.06 3.16
N LEU A 99 6.30 -10.77 3.27
CA LEU A 99 4.99 -10.30 2.86
C LEU A 99 4.07 -10.24 4.07
N TYR A 100 3.47 -9.08 4.29
CA TYR A 100 2.37 -8.85 5.20
C TYR A 100 1.09 -8.76 4.40
N TYR A 101 -0.03 -9.22 4.94
CA TYR A 101 -1.34 -9.13 4.27
C TYR A 101 -2.46 -9.33 5.28
N ALA A 102 -3.67 -8.92 4.94
CA ALA A 102 -4.84 -9.16 5.77
C ALA A 102 -5.60 -10.39 5.28
N THR A 103 -6.17 -11.16 6.20
CA THR A 103 -6.98 -12.33 5.86
C THR A 103 -7.96 -12.68 6.98
N THR A 104 -9.11 -13.24 6.62
CA THR A 104 -10.12 -13.73 7.57
C THR A 104 -9.91 -15.18 7.99
N ARG A 105 -8.81 -15.86 7.58
CA ARG A 105 -8.52 -17.28 7.89
C ARG A 105 -8.47 -17.61 9.38
N GLY A 106 -8.30 -16.61 10.24
CA GLY A 106 -8.24 -16.78 11.70
C GLY A 106 -9.56 -16.56 12.43
N GLY A 107 -10.60 -16.05 11.74
CA GLY A 107 -11.85 -15.66 12.38
C GLY A 107 -12.83 -14.94 11.48
N ALA A 108 -13.73 -14.16 12.08
CA ALA A 108 -14.76 -13.40 11.36
C ALA A 108 -14.27 -12.01 10.89
N SER A 109 -13.18 -11.50 11.46
CA SER A 109 -12.54 -10.23 11.11
C SER A 109 -11.25 -10.48 10.35
N GLU A 110 -10.82 -9.49 9.57
CA GLU A 110 -9.52 -9.51 8.92
C GLU A 110 -8.43 -9.14 9.93
N ASP A 111 -7.44 -10.01 10.03
CA ASP A 111 -6.24 -9.82 10.84
C ASP A 111 -5.01 -9.68 9.96
N VAL A 112 -3.97 -9.00 10.47
CA VAL A 112 -2.68 -8.89 9.79
C VAL A 112 -1.86 -10.16 9.99
N TRP A 113 -1.46 -10.77 8.90
CA TRP A 113 -0.58 -11.93 8.86
C TRP A 113 0.72 -11.62 8.14
N MET A 114 1.75 -12.38 8.43
CA MET A 114 3.04 -12.30 7.74
C MET A 114 3.53 -13.66 7.31
N THR A 115 4.29 -13.68 6.21
CA THR A 115 5.05 -14.84 5.74
C THR A 115 6.41 -14.40 5.22
N GLN A 116 7.35 -15.32 5.14
CA GLN A 116 8.71 -15.07 4.65
C GLN A 116 9.14 -16.13 3.65
N ARG A 117 10.07 -15.76 2.79
CA ARG A 117 10.74 -16.66 1.85
C ARG A 117 12.27 -16.45 1.89
N ALA A 118 13.02 -17.50 1.55
CA ALA A 118 14.48 -17.48 1.63
C ALA A 118 15.14 -16.59 0.55
N ASN A 119 14.49 -16.45 -0.62
CA ASN A 119 14.91 -15.60 -1.74
C ASN A 119 13.72 -15.35 -2.66
N ALA A 120 13.87 -14.49 -3.66
CA ALA A 120 12.78 -14.05 -4.55
C ALA A 120 12.11 -15.18 -5.35
N THR A 121 12.75 -16.33 -5.54
CA THR A 121 12.20 -17.48 -6.27
C THR A 121 11.75 -18.63 -5.36
N ALA A 122 12.02 -18.53 -4.06
CA ALA A 122 11.61 -19.53 -3.09
C ALA A 122 10.08 -19.42 -2.81
N PRO A 123 9.44 -20.54 -2.47
CA PRO A 123 8.05 -20.49 -2.04
C PRO A 123 7.91 -19.71 -0.74
N TRP A 124 6.75 -19.09 -0.55
CA TRP A 124 6.37 -18.47 0.72
C TRP A 124 6.23 -19.53 1.82
N GLY A 125 6.72 -19.21 3.01
CA GLY A 125 6.60 -20.05 4.20
C GLY A 125 5.18 -20.02 4.78
N THR A 126 4.99 -20.75 5.88
CA THR A 126 3.71 -20.78 6.59
C THR A 126 3.40 -19.40 7.18
N PRO A 127 2.23 -18.82 6.86
CA PRO A 127 1.83 -17.53 7.43
C PRO A 127 1.59 -17.61 8.95
N THR A 128 1.90 -16.51 9.64
CA THR A 128 1.64 -16.33 11.08
C THR A 128 0.98 -14.98 11.34
N VAL A 129 0.04 -14.93 12.30
CA VAL A 129 -0.66 -13.70 12.68
C VAL A 129 0.27 -12.74 13.44
N ILE A 130 0.14 -11.43 13.17
CA ILE A 130 0.79 -10.38 13.97
C ILE A 130 -0.20 -9.89 15.03
N SER A 131 -0.27 -10.61 16.15
CA SER A 131 -1.27 -10.38 17.20
C SER A 131 -1.23 -8.98 17.82
N THR A 132 -0.10 -8.27 17.75
CA THR A 132 0.03 -6.90 18.28
C THR A 132 -0.53 -5.83 17.31
N ALA A 133 -0.65 -6.13 16.03
CA ALA A 133 -1.31 -5.29 15.05
C ALA A 133 -2.79 -5.63 14.91
N SER A 134 -3.15 -6.88 15.17
CA SER A 134 -4.50 -7.41 15.06
C SER A 134 -5.32 -7.16 16.33
N SER A 135 -6.63 -7.00 16.16
CA SER A 135 -7.61 -6.78 17.23
C SER A 135 -8.83 -7.68 17.02
N GLY A 136 -9.93 -7.46 17.72
CA GLY A 136 -11.20 -8.14 17.44
C GLY A 136 -12.02 -7.49 16.31
N ALA A 137 -11.46 -6.50 15.62
CA ALA A 137 -12.05 -5.77 14.51
C ALA A 137 -11.28 -6.06 13.21
N ASN A 138 -11.63 -5.40 12.11
CA ASN A 138 -10.84 -5.53 10.87
C ASN A 138 -9.55 -4.71 10.97
N ASP A 139 -8.43 -5.36 10.73
CA ASP A 139 -7.09 -4.79 10.73
C ASP A 139 -6.43 -5.07 9.38
N ARG A 140 -6.13 -4.01 8.61
CA ARG A 140 -5.72 -4.07 7.20
C ARG A 140 -4.54 -3.14 6.91
N TRP A 141 -3.89 -3.32 5.76
CA TRP A 141 -2.84 -2.42 5.24
C TRP A 141 -1.72 -2.15 6.26
N TYR A 142 -1.03 -3.18 6.66
CA TYR A 142 0.08 -3.08 7.60
C TYR A 142 1.32 -2.47 6.95
N ALA A 143 1.77 -1.31 7.42
CA ALA A 143 2.94 -0.58 6.93
C ALA A 143 4.06 -0.54 7.98
N PRO A 144 4.98 -1.52 8.00
CA PRO A 144 6.10 -1.54 8.95
C PRO A 144 7.18 -0.53 8.55
N CYS A 145 7.83 0.10 9.54
CA CYS A 145 8.99 0.95 9.33
C CYS A 145 9.79 1.15 10.62
N GLY A 146 11.09 0.80 10.62
CA GLY A 146 12.03 1.15 11.68
C GLY A 146 11.63 0.69 13.09
N GLY A 147 11.06 -0.50 13.23
CA GLY A 147 10.56 -1.01 14.52
C GLY A 147 9.18 -0.49 14.91
N LYS A 148 8.57 0.35 14.09
CA LYS A 148 7.18 0.82 14.19
C LYS A 148 6.33 0.26 13.07
N TYR A 149 5.03 0.45 13.15
CA TYR A 149 4.08 0.14 12.07
C TYR A 149 2.88 1.10 12.11
N ILE A 150 2.24 1.26 10.96
CA ILE A 150 0.90 1.82 10.86
C ILE A 150 -0.02 0.74 10.31
N VAL A 151 -1.24 0.66 10.83
CA VAL A 151 -2.29 -0.26 10.38
C VAL A 151 -3.60 0.52 10.27
N ALA A 152 -4.43 0.23 9.28
CA ALA A 152 -5.79 0.72 9.23
C ALA A 152 -6.71 -0.26 9.96
N SER A 153 -7.58 0.26 10.83
CA SER A 153 -8.44 -0.58 11.67
C SER A 153 -9.77 0.10 12.00
N ASP A 154 -10.83 -0.67 12.07
CA ASP A 154 -12.15 -0.21 12.51
C ASP A 154 -12.44 -0.53 14.00
N ARG A 155 -11.37 -0.76 14.79
CA ARG A 155 -11.44 -1.13 16.22
C ARG A 155 -12.12 -0.10 17.12
N THR A 156 -12.21 1.16 16.71
CA THR A 156 -12.91 2.21 17.47
C THR A 156 -14.36 2.32 17.05
N THR A 157 -14.63 2.26 15.75
CA THR A 157 -15.98 2.38 15.18
C THR A 157 -16.10 1.39 14.04
N ALA A 158 -16.93 0.37 14.21
CA ALA A 158 -17.12 -0.68 13.22
C ALA A 158 -17.49 -0.09 11.85
N GLY A 159 -16.74 -0.47 10.82
CA GLY A 159 -16.91 -0.01 9.44
C GLY A 159 -16.27 1.34 9.12
N ASP A 160 -15.71 2.05 10.11
CA ASP A 160 -14.95 3.30 9.92
C ASP A 160 -13.46 3.05 10.21
N LEU A 161 -12.69 2.85 9.16
CA LEU A 161 -11.27 2.54 9.27
C LEU A 161 -10.46 3.81 9.56
N ASP A 162 -9.70 3.76 10.63
CA ASP A 162 -8.75 4.79 11.06
C ASP A 162 -7.32 4.26 11.02
N LEU A 163 -6.34 5.16 10.96
CA LEU A 163 -4.94 4.80 11.07
C LEU A 163 -4.47 4.72 12.52
N TYR A 164 -3.79 3.63 12.85
CA TYR A 164 -3.19 3.37 14.16
C TYR A 164 -1.69 3.18 14.02
N GLU A 165 -0.90 3.85 14.84
CA GLU A 165 0.56 3.66 14.91
C GLU A 165 0.93 2.86 16.15
N GLY A 166 1.74 1.82 15.97
CA GLY A 166 2.29 0.98 17.04
C GLY A 166 3.80 0.84 16.93
N THR A 167 4.40 0.30 17.99
CA THR A 167 5.77 -0.24 17.99
C THR A 167 5.69 -1.75 17.93
N LEU A 168 6.62 -2.40 17.24
CA LEU A 168 6.65 -3.87 17.17
C LEU A 168 6.57 -4.50 18.57
N GLY A 169 5.67 -5.44 18.75
CA GLY A 169 5.39 -6.07 20.04
C GLY A 169 4.53 -5.25 21.00
N GLN A 170 4.01 -4.08 20.60
CA GLN A 170 3.12 -3.23 21.38
C GLN A 170 1.83 -2.95 20.62
N ALA A 171 0.74 -2.73 21.35
CA ALA A 171 -0.54 -2.32 20.76
C ALA A 171 -0.43 -0.94 20.10
N ALA A 172 -1.18 -0.75 19.03
CA ALA A 172 -1.24 0.51 18.30
C ALA A 172 -2.24 1.51 18.92
N THR A 173 -1.97 2.80 18.75
CA THR A 173 -2.85 3.90 19.15
C THR A 173 -3.32 4.67 17.91
N ARG A 174 -4.57 5.15 17.94
CA ARG A 174 -5.16 5.92 16.83
C ARG A 174 -4.35 7.18 16.57
N LEU A 175 -4.04 7.44 15.30
CA LEU A 175 -3.35 8.65 14.89
C LEU A 175 -4.31 9.86 14.90
N ALA A 176 -3.82 11.01 15.38
CA ALA A 176 -4.60 12.24 15.42
C ALA A 176 -4.91 12.82 14.02
N LEU A 177 -4.26 12.32 12.95
CA LEU A 177 -4.53 12.73 11.58
C LEU A 177 -5.75 12.02 10.97
N SER A 178 -6.20 10.91 11.58
CA SER A 178 -7.44 10.26 11.17
C SER A 178 -8.66 11.13 11.47
N SER A 179 -9.58 11.18 10.51
CA SER A 179 -10.74 12.08 10.53
C SER A 179 -12.06 11.34 10.80
N THR A 180 -13.17 12.02 10.59
CA THR A 180 -14.49 11.39 10.48
C THR A 180 -14.67 10.91 9.05
N GLY A 181 -14.51 9.65 8.78
CA GLY A 181 -14.52 9.01 7.47
C GLY A 181 -13.28 8.15 7.31
N THR A 182 -13.36 7.23 6.41
CA THR A 182 -12.40 6.15 6.24
C THR A 182 -11.01 6.66 5.85
N ASP A 183 -10.02 6.30 6.63
CA ASP A 183 -8.59 6.49 6.39
C ASP A 183 -7.91 5.13 6.21
N THR A 184 -7.40 4.81 5.01
CA THR A 184 -6.92 3.47 4.62
C THR A 184 -5.56 3.50 3.93
N ALA A 185 -5.05 2.31 3.62
CA ALA A 185 -3.90 2.08 2.76
C ALA A 185 -2.66 2.92 3.11
N PRO A 186 -2.20 2.93 4.38
CA PRO A 186 -0.99 3.66 4.74
C PRO A 186 0.24 3.10 4.05
N PHE A 187 1.07 3.98 3.50
CA PHE A 187 2.41 3.71 3.00
C PHE A 187 3.43 4.60 3.68
N LEU A 188 4.45 4.02 4.28
CA LEU A 188 5.59 4.73 4.87
C LEU A 188 6.80 4.68 3.94
N THR A 189 7.46 5.82 3.75
CA THR A 189 8.79 5.87 3.13
C THR A 189 9.83 5.16 4.01
N ALA A 190 10.92 4.69 3.41
CA ALA A 190 11.94 3.90 4.10
C ALA A 190 12.61 4.60 5.29
N ASP A 191 12.62 5.93 5.30
CA ASP A 191 13.09 6.76 6.42
C ASP A 191 12.06 6.92 7.55
N CYS A 192 10.82 6.41 7.36
CA CYS A 192 9.69 6.55 8.28
C CYS A 192 9.23 8.01 8.52
N LEU A 193 9.58 8.94 7.65
CA LEU A 193 9.30 10.37 7.83
C LEU A 193 8.17 10.90 6.94
N THR A 194 7.78 10.15 5.92
CA THR A 194 6.64 10.50 5.06
C THR A 194 5.62 9.35 5.06
N LEU A 195 4.36 9.73 5.28
CA LEU A 195 3.20 8.87 5.21
C LEU A 195 2.34 9.29 4.01
N TYR A 196 1.97 8.34 3.18
CA TYR A 196 0.90 8.45 2.19
C TYR A 196 -0.25 7.55 2.63
N TRP A 197 -1.49 7.97 2.41
CA TRP A 197 -2.66 7.15 2.71
C TRP A 197 -3.85 7.57 1.88
N ALA A 198 -4.82 6.71 1.70
CA ALA A 198 -6.10 7.05 1.09
C ALA A 198 -7.07 7.55 2.17
N LYS A 199 -7.77 8.63 1.88
CA LYS A 199 -8.69 9.28 2.80
C LYS A 199 -9.98 9.66 2.09
N ASP A 200 -11.12 9.43 2.76
CA ASP A 200 -12.40 9.98 2.31
C ASP A 200 -12.35 11.51 2.29
N ASN A 201 -12.62 12.08 1.13
CA ASN A 201 -12.59 13.51 0.86
C ASN A 201 -13.88 13.94 0.13
N GLY A 202 -14.99 13.92 0.86
CA GLY A 202 -16.28 14.38 0.33
C GLY A 202 -17.00 13.39 -0.59
N GLY A 203 -16.85 12.09 -0.34
CA GLY A 203 -17.55 11.02 -1.04
C GLY A 203 -16.71 10.27 -2.06
N GLN A 204 -15.43 10.61 -2.17
CA GLN A 204 -14.42 9.88 -2.92
C GLN A 204 -13.14 9.79 -2.09
N ARG A 205 -12.25 8.87 -2.42
CA ARG A 205 -10.96 8.72 -1.78
C ARG A 205 -9.89 9.40 -2.59
N ASP A 206 -9.07 10.19 -1.89
CA ASP A 206 -7.88 10.83 -2.44
C ASP A 206 -6.64 10.36 -1.69
N ILE A 207 -5.48 10.34 -2.35
CA ILE A 207 -4.20 10.08 -1.70
C ILE A 207 -3.70 11.35 -1.03
N PHE A 208 -3.53 11.28 0.30
CA PHE A 208 -2.98 12.34 1.14
C PHE A 208 -1.53 12.05 1.50
N ARG A 209 -0.83 13.12 1.90
CA ARG A 209 0.54 13.06 2.40
C ARG A 209 0.65 13.78 3.75
N ALA A 210 1.38 13.15 4.68
CA ALA A 210 1.86 13.79 5.91
C ALA A 210 3.36 13.57 6.05
N THR A 211 4.01 14.45 6.82
CA THR A 211 5.44 14.34 7.13
C THR A 211 5.67 14.52 8.62
N ARG A 212 6.82 14.06 9.10
CA ARG A 212 7.29 14.31 10.46
C ARG A 212 8.80 14.54 10.48
N ALA A 213 9.29 15.29 11.47
CA ALA A 213 10.71 15.63 11.57
C ALA A 213 11.58 14.45 12.03
N THR A 214 11.06 13.57 12.88
CA THR A 214 11.70 12.36 13.38
C THR A 214 10.66 11.23 13.52
N ALA A 215 11.10 9.99 13.65
CA ALA A 215 10.21 8.84 13.83
C ALA A 215 9.32 8.90 15.08
N THR A 216 9.55 9.82 15.99
CA THR A 216 8.76 10.04 17.22
C THR A 216 8.01 11.36 17.24
N SER A 217 8.22 12.23 16.23
CA SER A 217 7.48 13.49 16.11
C SER A 217 6.04 13.24 15.66
N ALA A 218 5.13 14.16 16.00
CA ALA A 218 3.77 14.15 15.50
C ALA A 218 3.75 14.36 13.97
N TRP A 219 2.82 13.69 13.31
CA TRP A 219 2.56 13.84 11.89
C TRP A 219 1.98 15.24 11.57
N GLN A 220 2.47 15.84 10.51
CA GLN A 220 1.96 17.10 9.95
C GLN A 220 1.36 16.80 8.59
N VAL A 221 0.05 17.00 8.46
CA VAL A 221 -0.66 16.80 7.18
C VAL A 221 -0.21 17.87 6.19
N VAL A 222 0.26 17.46 5.03
CA VAL A 222 0.65 18.35 3.93
C VAL A 222 -0.54 18.60 3.01
N GLY A 223 -1.38 17.61 2.77
CA GLY A 223 -2.58 17.68 1.93
C GLY A 223 -2.64 16.58 0.87
N VAL A 224 -3.53 16.76 -0.08
CA VAL A 224 -3.73 15.87 -1.23
C VAL A 224 -2.48 15.83 -2.11
N VAL A 225 -2.16 14.66 -2.65
CA VAL A 225 -1.06 14.47 -3.62
C VAL A 225 -1.51 14.95 -4.99
N THR A 226 -1.12 16.17 -5.34
CA THR A 226 -1.48 16.78 -6.64
C THR A 226 -0.90 16.02 -7.83
N GLY A 227 -1.70 15.90 -8.89
CA GLY A 227 -1.36 15.17 -10.12
C GLY A 227 -1.66 13.67 -10.08
N VAL A 228 -1.95 13.13 -8.87
CA VAL A 228 -2.39 11.75 -8.68
C VAL A 228 -3.90 11.71 -8.44
N SER A 229 -4.37 12.44 -7.44
CA SER A 229 -5.78 12.47 -7.06
C SER A 229 -6.62 13.29 -8.02
N GLY A 230 -7.74 12.74 -8.43
CA GLY A 230 -8.73 13.32 -9.31
C GLY A 230 -9.92 13.91 -8.55
N SER A 231 -10.76 14.69 -9.24
CA SER A 231 -11.92 15.33 -8.62
C SER A 231 -13.18 14.44 -8.57
N THR A 232 -13.18 13.32 -9.25
CA THR A 232 -14.38 12.46 -9.45
C THR A 232 -14.07 10.96 -9.36
N THR A 233 -12.85 10.60 -9.07
CA THR A 233 -12.34 9.23 -9.04
C THR A 233 -11.83 8.88 -7.65
N ASN A 234 -11.82 7.60 -7.31
CA ASN A 234 -11.15 7.12 -6.10
C ASN A 234 -9.71 6.79 -6.44
N GLU A 235 -8.78 7.28 -5.64
CA GLU A 235 -7.37 6.89 -5.65
C GLU A 235 -7.00 6.28 -4.30
N GLU A 236 -6.52 5.03 -4.35
CA GLU A 236 -6.25 4.21 -3.16
C GLU A 236 -4.88 3.52 -3.28
N ASP A 237 -4.44 2.89 -2.20
CA ASP A 237 -3.29 1.99 -2.16
C ASP A 237 -1.98 2.57 -2.68
N PRO A 238 -1.55 3.75 -2.17
CA PRO A 238 -0.33 4.37 -2.65
C PRO A 238 0.91 3.54 -2.32
N TRP A 239 1.77 3.34 -3.33
CA TRP A 239 3.12 2.85 -3.16
C TRP A 239 4.11 3.79 -3.85
N MET A 240 5.14 4.22 -3.13
CA MET A 240 6.14 5.16 -3.63
C MET A 240 7.47 4.45 -3.89
N SER A 241 8.05 4.68 -5.07
CA SER A 241 9.41 4.21 -5.37
C SER A 241 10.43 4.80 -4.39
N PRO A 242 11.55 4.07 -4.11
CA PRO A 242 12.57 4.55 -3.18
C PRO A 242 13.19 5.91 -3.56
N ASP A 243 13.26 6.22 -4.85
CA ASP A 243 13.75 7.51 -5.36
C ASP A 243 12.69 8.64 -5.32
N GLY A 244 11.45 8.32 -4.92
CA GLY A 244 10.35 9.25 -4.82
C GLY A 244 9.77 9.73 -6.16
N ARG A 245 10.17 9.13 -7.28
CA ARG A 245 9.79 9.59 -8.62
C ARG A 245 8.57 8.91 -9.22
N ARG A 246 8.19 7.74 -8.72
CA ARG A 246 7.06 6.94 -9.21
C ARG A 246 6.11 6.64 -8.08
N MET A 247 4.84 6.93 -8.29
CA MET A 247 3.76 6.50 -7.40
C MET A 247 2.89 5.51 -8.15
N TYR A 248 2.78 4.31 -7.61
CA TYR A 248 1.84 3.28 -8.02
C TYR A 248 0.63 3.36 -7.08
N PHE A 249 -0.57 3.17 -7.61
CA PHE A 249 -1.81 3.27 -6.84
C PHE A 249 -2.96 2.62 -7.59
N ALA A 250 -4.07 2.37 -6.91
CA ALA A 250 -5.32 1.97 -7.53
C ALA A 250 -6.18 3.20 -7.83
N SER A 251 -6.86 3.23 -8.98
CA SER A 251 -7.78 4.30 -9.35
C SER A 251 -9.02 3.77 -10.08
N SER A 252 -10.16 4.41 -9.82
CA SER A 252 -11.42 4.14 -10.51
C SER A 252 -11.63 5.00 -11.78
N ALA A 253 -10.55 5.53 -12.37
CA ALA A 253 -10.63 6.42 -13.54
C ALA A 253 -11.32 5.80 -14.77
N ASP A 254 -11.24 4.47 -14.93
CA ASP A 254 -11.88 3.71 -16.00
C ASP A 254 -13.17 2.97 -15.53
N GLY A 255 -13.69 3.31 -14.33
CA GLY A 255 -14.93 2.75 -13.76
C GLY A 255 -14.68 1.80 -12.61
N GLU A 256 -14.04 0.66 -12.81
CA GLU A 256 -13.56 -0.23 -11.75
C GLU A 256 -12.19 0.24 -11.24
N LEU A 257 -11.76 -0.28 -10.09
CA LEU A 257 -10.40 -0.05 -9.61
C LEU A 257 -9.40 -0.81 -10.46
N ASP A 258 -8.43 -0.11 -10.99
CA ASP A 258 -7.32 -0.62 -11.78
C ASP A 258 -5.99 -0.05 -11.25
N LEU A 259 -4.88 -0.67 -11.64
CA LEU A 259 -3.54 -0.23 -11.21
C LEU A 259 -2.97 0.84 -12.13
N TYR A 260 -2.54 1.95 -11.54
CA TYR A 260 -1.99 3.11 -12.23
C TYR A 260 -0.58 3.46 -11.75
N LEU A 261 0.15 4.15 -12.60
CA LEU A 261 1.46 4.73 -12.34
C LEU A 261 1.46 6.22 -12.70
N SER A 262 1.95 7.06 -11.82
CA SER A 262 2.30 8.44 -12.10
C SER A 262 3.78 8.70 -11.81
N THR A 263 4.39 9.61 -12.57
CA THR A 263 5.83 9.93 -12.47
C THR A 263 6.04 11.43 -12.30
N ARG A 264 7.19 11.79 -11.68
CA ARG A 264 7.63 13.20 -11.52
C ARG A 264 9.13 13.37 -11.66
#